data_27b3d87791c2e76409c36fcc7500f42d
#
_entry.id   27b3d87791c2e76409c36fcc7500f42d
#
_cell.length_a   1.000
_cell.length_b   1.000
_cell.length_c   1.000
_cell.angle_alpha   90.00
_cell.angle_beta   90.00
_cell.angle_gamma   90.00
#
_symmetry.space_group_name_H-M   'P 1'
#
loop_
_entity.id
_entity.type
_entity.pdbx_description
1 polymer ?
#
loop_
_entity_poly.entity_id
_entity_poly.type
_entity_poly.pdbx_seq_one_letter_code
_entity_poly.pdbx_strand_id
1 'polypeptide(L)'
;MTQGMNEEGGVIVTKLNDLMNWARLSSIWPLSFGIACCAIEMMGMYASTYDVDRLGVFPRPSARQADVIIIAGTVTFKMAERIKRLYEQMPEPRYVISMGSCSNCGGPYWQHGYHVVKGVDRIIPVDVYVQGCPPRPEALIGAIIELQKKIEGETLLHF
;
A
#
# COMPACT_ATOMS: atom_id res chain seq x y z
N MET A 1 -20.49 7.64 -15.03
CA MET A 1 -21.41 8.14 -16.07
C MET A 1 -21.49 7.12 -17.17
N THR A 2 -22.67 6.52 -17.25
CA THR A 2 -23.28 5.79 -18.34
C THR A 2 -22.41 5.49 -19.56
N GLN A 3 -21.95 4.27 -19.70
CA GLN A 3 -21.74 3.68 -21.02
C GLN A 3 -22.23 2.24 -21.05
N GLY A 4 -23.21 2.03 -21.92
CA GLY A 4 -23.46 0.78 -22.61
C GLY A 4 -24.32 -0.22 -21.88
N MET A 5 -25.63 -0.01 -21.96
CA MET A 5 -26.56 -1.13 -21.97
C MET A 5 -26.25 -1.98 -23.19
N ASN A 6 -25.59 -3.11 -23.01
CA ASN A 6 -25.66 -4.21 -23.95
C ASN A 6 -25.46 -5.52 -23.21
N GLU A 7 -26.46 -6.38 -23.38
CA GLU A 7 -26.56 -7.79 -23.02
C GLU A 7 -26.65 -8.12 -21.53
N GLU A 8 -27.69 -8.85 -21.22
CA GLU A 8 -28.13 -9.21 -19.85
C GLU A 8 -27.01 -9.80 -18.94
N GLY A 9 -25.98 -10.38 -19.50
CA GLY A 9 -24.81 -10.87 -18.79
C GLY A 9 -23.83 -9.77 -18.33
N GLY A 10 -23.60 -8.74 -19.14
CA GLY A 10 -22.66 -7.67 -18.83
C GLY A 10 -23.06 -6.80 -17.65
N VAL A 11 -24.34 -6.59 -17.45
CA VAL A 11 -24.87 -5.81 -16.31
C VAL A 11 -24.62 -6.52 -14.99
N ILE A 12 -24.71 -7.84 -14.94
CA ILE A 12 -24.48 -8.62 -13.71
C ILE A 12 -22.99 -8.61 -13.37
N VAL A 13 -22.11 -8.77 -14.35
CA VAL A 13 -20.65 -8.76 -14.15
C VAL A 13 -20.17 -7.40 -13.65
N THR A 14 -20.66 -6.30 -14.23
CA THR A 14 -20.30 -4.93 -13.80
C THR A 14 -20.74 -4.68 -12.36
N LYS A 15 -21.96 -5.07 -11.97
CA LYS A 15 -22.43 -4.95 -10.59
C LYS A 15 -21.65 -5.80 -9.60
N LEU A 16 -21.21 -7.00 -9.99
CA LEU A 16 -20.36 -7.85 -9.16
C LEU A 16 -18.98 -7.23 -8.94
N ASN A 17 -18.35 -6.69 -9.98
CA ASN A 17 -17.09 -5.99 -9.85
C ASN A 17 -17.20 -4.79 -8.91
N ASP A 18 -18.23 -3.97 -9.07
CA ASP A 18 -18.45 -2.79 -8.23
C ASP A 18 -18.65 -3.20 -6.76
N LEU A 19 -19.41 -4.26 -6.51
CA LEU A 19 -19.63 -4.79 -5.16
C LEU A 19 -18.31 -5.34 -4.55
N MET A 20 -17.53 -6.08 -5.33
CA MET A 20 -16.25 -6.62 -4.88
C MET A 20 -15.24 -5.50 -4.60
N ASN A 21 -15.15 -4.50 -5.47
CA ASN A 21 -14.27 -3.36 -5.27
C ASN A 21 -14.69 -2.54 -4.06
N TRP A 22 -15.98 -2.30 -3.86
CA TRP A 22 -16.51 -1.65 -2.66
C TRP A 22 -16.14 -2.40 -1.38
N ALA A 23 -16.27 -3.72 -1.36
CA ALA A 23 -15.88 -4.55 -0.21
C ALA A 23 -14.38 -4.46 0.08
N ARG A 24 -13.53 -4.50 -0.96
CA ARG A 24 -12.07 -4.44 -0.83
C ARG A 24 -11.58 -3.08 -0.37
N LEU A 25 -12.08 -1.98 -0.97
CA LEU A 25 -11.67 -0.63 -0.58
C LEU A 25 -12.10 -0.26 0.84
N SER A 26 -13.19 -0.87 1.34
CA SER A 26 -13.70 -0.65 2.69
C SER A 26 -13.02 -1.52 3.76
N SER A 27 -12.17 -2.48 3.36
CA SER A 27 -11.46 -3.37 4.28
C SER A 27 -10.05 -3.62 3.76
N ILE A 28 -9.15 -2.70 4.09
CA ILE A 28 -7.73 -2.74 3.73
C ILE A 28 -6.94 -3.24 4.93
N TRP A 29 -6.19 -4.32 4.76
CA TRP A 29 -5.39 -4.92 5.81
C TRP A 29 -3.89 -4.74 5.52
N PRO A 30 -3.27 -3.66 6.04
CA PRO A 30 -1.86 -3.41 5.80
C PRO A 30 -0.95 -4.28 6.66
N LEU A 31 0.11 -4.80 6.02
CA LEU A 31 1.28 -5.28 6.72
C LEU A 31 2.13 -4.07 7.11
N SER A 32 2.23 -3.81 8.41
CA SER A 32 3.04 -2.72 8.95
C SER A 32 4.51 -3.10 8.96
N PHE A 33 5.24 -2.76 7.89
CA PHE A 33 6.66 -3.04 7.77
C PHE A 33 7.49 -1.80 8.11
N GLY A 34 7.59 -1.54 9.41
CA GLY A 34 8.35 -0.41 9.97
C GLY A 34 9.80 -0.78 10.23
N ILE A 35 10.73 -0.11 9.55
CA ILE A 35 12.18 -0.41 9.63
C ILE A 35 13.05 0.77 10.06
N ALA A 36 12.48 1.99 10.13
CA ALA A 36 13.18 3.20 10.59
C ALA A 36 12.20 4.25 11.13
N CYS A 37 12.61 5.52 11.17
CA CYS A 37 11.84 6.62 11.75
C CYS A 37 10.44 6.82 11.16
N CYS A 38 10.20 6.52 9.89
CA CYS A 38 8.87 6.58 9.28
C CYS A 38 7.86 5.63 9.97
N ALA A 39 8.35 4.55 10.60
CA ALA A 39 7.50 3.65 11.36
C ALA A 39 6.80 4.32 12.54
N ILE A 40 7.42 5.32 13.16
CA ILE A 40 6.85 6.06 14.29
C ILE A 40 5.64 6.86 13.82
N GLU A 41 5.75 7.53 12.68
CA GLU A 41 4.63 8.26 12.09
C GLU A 41 3.53 7.30 11.58
N MET A 42 3.90 6.14 11.06
CA MET A 42 2.95 5.08 10.72
C MET A 42 2.20 4.58 11.97
N MET A 43 2.89 4.39 13.11
CA MET A 43 2.23 4.05 14.38
C MET A 43 1.31 5.18 14.85
N GLY A 44 1.71 6.44 14.64
CA GLY A 44 0.87 7.60 14.95
C GLY A 44 -0.46 7.60 14.17
N MET A 45 -0.47 7.10 12.93
CA MET A 45 -1.69 6.96 12.12
C MET A 45 -2.71 6.02 12.77
N TYR A 46 -2.26 4.96 13.45
CA TYR A 46 -3.14 4.03 14.17
C TYR A 46 -3.54 4.51 15.56
N ALA A 47 -2.94 5.62 16.03
CA ALA A 47 -3.30 6.19 17.33
C ALA A 47 -4.69 6.83 17.31
N SER A 48 -5.29 6.98 18.50
CA SER A 48 -6.64 7.53 18.67
C SER A 48 -6.85 8.92 18.08
N THR A 49 -5.77 9.70 17.90
CA THR A 49 -5.84 11.05 17.31
C THR A 49 -6.25 11.01 15.84
N TYR A 50 -5.78 10.03 15.08
CA TYR A 50 -6.03 9.92 13.64
C TYR A 50 -7.07 8.85 13.32
N ASP A 51 -7.11 7.78 14.12
CA ASP A 51 -8.12 6.72 14.06
C ASP A 51 -8.40 6.23 12.63
N VAL A 52 -7.36 5.69 12.00
CA VAL A 52 -7.47 5.18 10.63
C VAL A 52 -8.38 3.94 10.53
N ASP A 53 -8.67 3.29 11.66
CA ASP A 53 -9.57 2.14 11.73
C ASP A 53 -10.97 2.49 11.20
N ARG A 54 -11.42 3.75 11.36
CA ARG A 54 -12.67 4.27 10.78
C ARG A 54 -12.73 4.20 9.26
N LEU A 55 -11.57 4.14 8.59
CA LEU A 55 -11.46 3.97 7.13
C LEU A 55 -11.44 2.49 6.72
N GLY A 56 -11.62 1.57 7.66
CA GLY A 56 -11.54 0.13 7.41
C GLY A 56 -10.11 -0.40 7.27
N VAL A 57 -9.12 0.32 7.80
CA VAL A 57 -7.71 -0.03 7.72
C VAL A 57 -7.25 -0.67 9.02
N PHE A 58 -7.01 -1.98 9.00
CA PHE A 58 -6.64 -2.72 10.19
C PHE A 58 -5.28 -3.43 10.01
N PRO A 59 -4.24 -3.09 10.80
CA PRO A 59 -2.90 -3.64 10.64
C PRO A 59 -2.85 -5.14 10.95
N ARG A 60 -2.10 -5.88 10.11
CA ARG A 60 -1.88 -7.30 10.30
C ARG A 60 -0.39 -7.61 10.48
N PRO A 61 -0.05 -8.57 11.36
CA PRO A 61 1.34 -8.94 11.64
C PRO A 61 1.91 -9.92 10.59
N SER A 62 1.08 -10.54 9.78
CA SER A 62 1.49 -11.56 8.81
C SER A 62 1.22 -11.12 7.38
N ALA A 63 2.21 -11.32 6.50
CA ALA A 63 2.06 -11.06 5.07
C ALA A 63 0.94 -11.89 4.42
N ARG A 64 0.65 -13.08 4.93
CA ARG A 64 -0.42 -13.95 4.41
C ARG A 64 -1.83 -13.47 4.74
N GLN A 65 -1.96 -12.51 5.65
CA GLN A 65 -3.23 -11.93 6.06
C GLN A 65 -3.38 -10.49 5.59
N ALA A 66 -2.39 -9.96 4.87
CA ALA A 66 -2.33 -8.56 4.47
C ALA A 66 -2.56 -8.42 2.96
N ASP A 67 -3.29 -7.37 2.59
CA ASP A 67 -3.56 -6.99 1.20
C ASP A 67 -2.62 -5.90 0.70
N VAL A 68 -2.09 -5.10 1.63
CA VAL A 68 -1.20 -3.96 1.36
C VAL A 68 0.06 -4.10 2.20
N ILE A 69 1.23 -3.83 1.65
CA ILE A 69 2.46 -3.67 2.43
C ILE A 69 2.86 -2.19 2.50
N ILE A 70 3.04 -1.66 3.71
CA ILE A 70 3.55 -0.30 3.94
C ILE A 70 5.02 -0.41 4.33
N ILE A 71 5.91 0.03 3.44
CA ILE A 71 7.35 0.01 3.69
C ILE A 71 7.75 1.37 4.25
N ALA A 72 7.94 1.41 5.57
CA ALA A 72 8.20 2.64 6.31
C ALA A 72 9.64 2.71 6.82
N GLY A 73 10.54 3.30 6.04
CA GLY A 73 11.92 3.58 6.44
C GLY A 73 12.98 3.23 5.42
N THR A 74 14.23 3.19 5.88
CA THR A 74 15.41 2.97 5.04
C THR A 74 15.56 1.50 4.67
N VAL A 75 15.55 1.20 3.39
CA VAL A 75 15.72 -0.15 2.88
C VAL A 75 17.20 -0.44 2.64
N THR A 76 17.76 -1.38 3.38
CA THR A 76 19.10 -1.89 3.16
C THR A 76 19.08 -3.11 2.23
N PHE A 77 20.23 -3.44 1.61
CA PHE A 77 20.35 -4.63 0.77
C PHE A 77 19.97 -5.93 1.51
N LYS A 78 20.30 -6.03 2.82
CA LYS A 78 19.87 -7.17 3.65
C LYS A 78 18.35 -7.24 3.83
N MET A 79 17.69 -6.09 3.93
CA MET A 79 16.25 -6.03 4.06
C MET A 79 15.52 -6.22 2.71
N ALA A 80 16.15 -5.89 1.60
CA ALA A 80 15.60 -6.04 0.26
C ALA A 80 15.12 -7.47 -0.02
N GLU A 81 15.93 -8.47 0.33
CA GLU A 81 15.54 -9.88 0.18
C GLU A 81 14.33 -10.25 1.07
N ARG A 82 14.26 -9.67 2.26
CA ARG A 82 13.12 -9.90 3.18
C ARG A 82 11.84 -9.27 2.64
N ILE A 83 11.93 -8.05 2.13
CA ILE A 83 10.80 -7.36 1.50
C ILE A 83 10.27 -8.16 0.32
N LYS A 84 11.15 -8.65 -0.56
CA LYS A 84 10.77 -9.48 -1.69
C LYS A 84 10.02 -10.75 -1.24
N ARG A 85 10.56 -11.47 -0.25
CA ARG A 85 9.92 -12.68 0.29
C ARG A 85 8.56 -12.39 0.93
N LEU A 86 8.43 -11.29 1.67
CA LEU A 86 7.15 -10.89 2.26
C LEU A 86 6.12 -10.56 1.18
N TYR A 87 6.54 -9.82 0.14
CA TYR A 87 5.67 -9.50 -0.99
C TYR A 87 5.20 -10.75 -1.74
N GLU A 88 6.08 -11.72 -1.96
CA GLU A 88 5.73 -13.01 -2.59
C GLU A 88 4.78 -13.87 -1.74
N GLN A 89 4.78 -13.68 -0.41
CA GLN A 89 3.90 -14.38 0.52
C GLN A 89 2.51 -13.75 0.66
N MET A 90 2.33 -12.53 0.16
CA MET A 90 1.02 -11.87 0.17
C MET A 90 0.10 -12.48 -0.88
N PRO A 91 -1.19 -12.69 -0.54
CA PRO A 91 -2.18 -13.11 -1.52
C PRO A 91 -2.42 -12.03 -2.57
N GLU A 92 -2.82 -12.44 -3.77
CA GLU A 92 -3.29 -11.49 -4.79
C GLU A 92 -4.78 -11.20 -4.61
N PRO A 93 -5.21 -9.97 -4.88
CA PRO A 93 -4.45 -8.79 -5.30
C PRO A 93 -3.72 -8.13 -4.13
N ARG A 94 -2.50 -7.66 -4.38
CA ARG A 94 -1.60 -7.08 -3.39
C ARG A 94 -1.09 -5.72 -3.83
N TYR A 95 -0.97 -4.80 -2.88
CA TYR A 95 -0.57 -3.42 -3.13
C TYR A 95 0.63 -3.02 -2.27
N VAL A 96 1.39 -2.04 -2.74
CA VAL A 96 2.61 -1.56 -2.08
C VAL A 96 2.56 -0.06 -1.90
N ILE A 97 2.68 0.39 -0.67
CA ILE A 97 2.86 1.81 -0.32
C ILE A 97 4.31 2.02 0.12
N SER A 98 5.03 2.88 -0.58
CA SER A 98 6.38 3.29 -0.20
C SER A 98 6.33 4.58 0.60
N MET A 99 6.71 4.53 1.88
CA MET A 99 6.60 5.64 2.81
C MET A 99 7.95 6.28 3.13
N GLY A 100 8.06 7.55 2.76
CA GLY A 100 9.18 8.42 3.07
C GLY A 100 10.33 8.38 2.06
N SER A 101 11.16 9.40 2.08
CA SER A 101 12.25 9.59 1.12
C SER A 101 13.24 8.42 1.08
N CYS A 102 13.49 7.77 2.23
CA CYS A 102 14.41 6.63 2.29
C CYS A 102 13.90 5.43 1.50
N SER A 103 12.60 5.11 1.61
CA SER A 103 11.95 4.05 0.86
C SER A 103 11.81 4.42 -0.62
N ASN A 104 11.48 5.69 -0.92
CA ASN A 104 11.22 6.15 -2.28
C ASN A 104 12.48 6.22 -3.14
N CYS A 105 13.59 6.74 -2.58
CA CYS A 105 14.81 6.98 -3.37
C CYS A 105 16.13 6.79 -2.60
N GLY A 106 16.10 6.25 -1.36
CA GLY A 106 17.28 6.14 -0.51
C GLY A 106 17.51 7.36 0.40
N GLY A 107 16.77 8.46 0.20
CA GLY A 107 16.75 9.66 1.05
C GLY A 107 18.14 10.28 1.31
N PRO A 108 18.43 10.67 2.55
CA PRO A 108 19.72 11.27 2.92
C PRO A 108 20.92 10.37 2.67
N TYR A 109 20.71 9.06 2.59
CA TYR A 109 21.77 8.05 2.41
C TYR A 109 22.06 7.74 0.94
N TRP A 110 21.34 8.38 0.00
CA TRP A 110 21.45 8.10 -1.42
C TRP A 110 22.89 8.25 -1.96
N GLN A 111 23.58 9.29 -1.55
CA GLN A 111 24.90 9.65 -2.12
C GLN A 111 26.05 8.80 -1.57
N HIS A 112 26.07 8.58 -0.25
CA HIS A 112 27.21 7.97 0.45
C HIS A 112 26.87 6.63 1.13
N GLY A 113 25.61 6.23 1.14
CA GLY A 113 25.18 5.00 1.78
C GLY A 113 25.44 3.78 0.89
N TYR A 114 26.53 3.06 1.14
CA TYR A 114 26.87 1.82 0.41
C TYR A 114 25.88 0.67 0.70
N HIS A 115 25.15 0.72 1.78
CA HIS A 115 24.26 -0.34 2.26
C HIS A 115 22.78 -0.12 1.89
N VAL A 116 22.42 1.05 1.34
CA VAL A 116 21.04 1.45 1.10
C VAL A 116 20.63 1.23 -0.36
N VAL A 117 19.47 0.62 -0.53
CA VAL A 117 18.83 0.48 -1.85
C VAL A 117 18.22 1.84 -2.25
N LYS A 118 18.48 2.25 -3.47
CA LYS A 118 18.08 3.57 -3.99
C LYS A 118 16.66 3.55 -4.56
N GLY A 119 15.70 3.12 -3.74
CA GLY A 119 14.29 3.00 -4.05
C GLY A 119 13.78 1.56 -3.97
N VAL A 120 12.61 1.40 -3.35
CA VAL A 120 11.92 0.11 -3.21
C VAL A 120 11.40 -0.40 -4.56
N ASP A 121 11.10 0.50 -5.47
CA ASP A 121 10.68 0.23 -6.85
C ASP A 121 11.66 -0.65 -7.64
N ARG A 122 12.92 -0.71 -7.21
CA ARG A 122 13.92 -1.62 -7.77
C ARG A 122 13.78 -3.07 -7.30
N ILE A 123 12.99 -3.31 -6.27
CA ILE A 123 12.82 -4.62 -5.64
C ILE A 123 11.44 -5.19 -5.95
N ILE A 124 10.40 -4.38 -5.76
CA ILE A 124 8.99 -4.73 -5.94
C ILE A 124 8.24 -3.54 -6.57
N PRO A 125 7.16 -3.79 -7.33
CA PRO A 125 6.35 -2.72 -7.89
C PRO A 125 5.70 -1.91 -6.76
N VAL A 126 5.68 -0.58 -6.90
CA VAL A 126 5.09 0.36 -5.94
C VAL A 126 3.85 1.00 -6.54
N ASP A 127 2.76 0.98 -5.80
CA ASP A 127 1.47 1.54 -6.23
C ASP A 127 1.30 3.00 -5.84
N VAL A 128 1.73 3.35 -4.61
CA VAL A 128 1.60 4.71 -4.08
C VAL A 128 2.89 5.12 -3.36
N TYR A 129 3.32 6.36 -3.58
CA TYR A 129 4.48 6.95 -2.94
C TYR A 129 4.07 8.05 -1.96
N VAL A 130 4.53 7.95 -0.72
CA VAL A 130 4.34 8.98 0.30
C VAL A 130 5.63 9.76 0.49
N GLN A 131 5.60 11.05 0.22
CA GLN A 131 6.77 11.93 0.31
C GLN A 131 6.91 12.51 1.72
N GLY A 132 8.15 12.70 2.15
CA GLY A 132 8.50 13.29 3.45
C GLY A 132 9.70 12.58 4.09
N CYS A 133 10.24 13.16 5.17
CA CYS A 133 11.37 12.58 5.91
C CYS A 133 11.33 12.97 7.40
N PRO A 134 10.50 12.29 8.22
CA PRO A 134 9.38 11.40 7.86
C PRO A 134 8.15 12.16 7.36
N PRO A 135 7.27 11.54 6.58
CA PRO A 135 5.98 12.11 6.26
C PRO A 135 5.07 12.09 7.48
N ARG A 136 4.18 13.06 7.59
CA ARG A 136 3.18 13.11 8.67
C ARG A 136 2.13 12.01 8.50
N PRO A 137 1.44 11.59 9.58
CA PRO A 137 0.38 10.58 9.50
C PRO A 137 -0.72 10.93 8.50
N GLU A 138 -1.07 12.23 8.36
CA GLU A 138 -2.10 12.67 7.41
C GLU A 138 -1.70 12.39 5.95
N ALA A 139 -0.40 12.50 5.63
CA ALA A 139 0.09 12.19 4.30
C ALA A 139 -0.04 10.69 3.98
N LEU A 140 0.16 9.82 4.97
CA LEU A 140 -0.04 8.39 4.82
C LEU A 140 -1.53 8.04 4.69
N ILE A 141 -2.42 8.70 5.44
CA ILE A 141 -3.87 8.56 5.30
C ILE A 141 -4.30 9.00 3.89
N GLY A 142 -3.75 10.10 3.39
CA GLY A 142 -3.97 10.54 2.01
C GLY A 142 -3.58 9.49 0.97
N ALA A 143 -2.45 8.81 1.18
CA ALA A 143 -2.00 7.72 0.30
C ALA A 143 -2.92 6.49 0.36
N ILE A 144 -3.49 6.18 1.52
CA ILE A 144 -4.50 5.11 1.65
C ILE A 144 -5.76 5.46 0.85
N ILE A 145 -6.22 6.71 0.95
CA ILE A 145 -7.37 7.19 0.17
C ILE A 145 -7.08 7.16 -1.35
N GLU A 146 -5.86 7.48 -1.74
CA GLU A 146 -5.41 7.36 -3.14
C GLU A 146 -5.43 5.91 -3.61
N LEU A 147 -4.96 4.99 -2.77
CA LEU A 147 -5.03 3.55 -3.05
C LEU A 147 -6.48 3.06 -3.15
N GLN A 148 -7.38 3.51 -2.29
CA GLN A 148 -8.81 3.18 -2.37
C GLN A 148 -9.41 3.60 -3.71
N LYS A 149 -9.09 4.79 -4.21
CA LYS A 149 -9.53 5.26 -5.53
C LYS A 149 -8.97 4.41 -6.68
N LYS A 150 -7.73 3.92 -6.53
CA LYS A 150 -7.13 3.00 -7.50
C LYS A 150 -7.90 1.68 -7.55
N ILE A 151 -8.20 1.10 -6.38
CA ILE A 151 -8.97 -0.15 -6.25
C ILE A 151 -10.38 0.00 -6.84
N GLU A 152 -11.04 1.13 -6.63
CA GLU A 152 -12.38 1.41 -7.19
C GLU A 152 -12.41 1.32 -8.72
N GLY A 153 -11.32 1.74 -9.37
CA GLY A 153 -11.19 1.72 -10.83
C GLY A 153 -10.72 0.38 -11.42
N GLU A 154 -10.40 -0.62 -10.62
CA GLU A 154 -9.87 -1.90 -11.09
C GLU A 154 -10.98 -2.85 -11.58
N THR A 155 -10.71 -3.53 -12.71
CA THR A 155 -11.56 -4.61 -13.22
C THR A 155 -10.90 -5.95 -12.88
N LEU A 156 -11.50 -6.70 -11.94
CA LEU A 156 -10.96 -7.97 -11.44
C LEU A 156 -11.38 -9.18 -12.27
N LEU A 157 -12.55 -9.08 -12.91
CA LEU A 157 -13.10 -10.18 -13.68
C LEU A 157 -12.79 -9.95 -15.17
N HIS A 158 -11.75 -10.60 -15.65
CA HIS A 158 -11.50 -10.78 -17.07
C HIS A 158 -12.15 -12.10 -17.50
N PHE A 159 -13.30 -12.00 -18.13
CA PHE A 159 -13.93 -13.11 -18.84
C PHE A 159 -13.64 -13.03 -20.34
#